data_5f69fd8b45f72072e6e6e5a7ee506928
#
_entry.id   5f69fd8b45f72072e6e6e5a7ee506928
#
_cell.length_a   1.000
_cell.length_b   1.000
_cell.length_c   1.000
_cell.angle_alpha   90.00
_cell.angle_beta   90.00
_cell.angle_gamma   90.00
#
_symmetry.space_group_name_H-M   'P 1'
#
loop_
_entity.id
_entity.type
_entity.pdbx_description
1 polymer ?
#
loop_
_entity_poly.entity_id
_entity_poly.type
_entity_poly.pdbx_seq_one_letter_code
_entity_poly.pdbx_strand_id
1 'polypeptide(L)'
;DIIPWLQDYPEYMEAQVLERMAEPDRVISFRVCWEDDSGNIRVNRGYRIQNNNAIGPYKGGIRFHPSVNQSILKFLAFEQTFKNSLTGLPMGGGKGGANFNPKGKSENEVMRFCQSFMTELYRHIGADVDVPAGDIGVGAREIGYMFGQYKRITNHFTGVLTGKGIEYGGSEMRPEATGYGAAYFLEEMLKTKGDS
;
A
#
# COMPACT_ATOMS: atom_id res chain seq x y z
N ASP A 1 20.58 -7.85 7.51
CA ASP A 1 20.70 -7.51 8.95
C ASP A 1 19.86 -8.42 9.85
N ILE A 2 18.86 -9.14 9.33
CA ILE A 2 18.04 -10.10 10.10
C ILE A 2 18.73 -11.47 10.23
N ILE A 3 19.53 -11.88 9.25
CA ILE A 3 20.17 -13.21 9.20
C ILE A 3 20.92 -13.57 10.49
N PRO A 4 21.75 -12.68 11.08
CA PRO A 4 22.46 -13.04 12.32
C PRO A 4 21.52 -13.38 13.50
N TRP A 5 20.36 -12.74 13.54
CA TRP A 5 19.35 -12.99 14.60
C TRP A 5 18.65 -14.34 14.41
N LEU A 6 18.47 -14.78 13.16
CA LEU A 6 17.85 -16.06 12.87
C LEU A 6 18.77 -17.26 13.17
N GLN A 7 20.09 -17.03 13.29
CA GLN A 7 21.04 -18.09 13.66
C GLN A 7 20.77 -18.65 15.07
N ASP A 8 20.16 -17.86 15.93
CA ASP A 8 19.75 -18.30 17.28
C ASP A 8 18.44 -19.13 17.27
N TYR A 9 17.79 -19.26 16.10
CA TYR A 9 16.51 -19.94 15.90
C TYR A 9 16.60 -20.90 14.70
N PRO A 10 17.30 -22.03 14.83
CA PRO A 10 17.56 -22.96 13.73
C PRO A 10 16.31 -23.46 13.02
N GLU A 11 15.20 -23.60 13.74
CA GLU A 11 13.91 -24.00 13.18
C GLU A 11 13.38 -23.06 12.10
N TYR A 12 13.68 -21.76 12.19
CA TYR A 12 13.28 -20.79 11.17
C TYR A 12 14.19 -20.86 9.93
N MET A 13 15.47 -21.20 10.15
CA MET A 13 16.43 -21.39 9.06
C MET A 13 16.09 -22.67 8.28
N GLU A 14 15.82 -23.78 8.98
CA GLU A 14 15.41 -25.05 8.37
C GLU A 14 14.12 -24.93 7.57
N ALA A 15 13.15 -24.16 8.09
CA ALA A 15 11.89 -23.86 7.40
C ALA A 15 12.01 -22.83 6.26
N GLN A 16 13.21 -22.30 6.00
CA GLN A 16 13.47 -21.27 4.98
C GLN A 16 12.52 -20.06 5.10
N VAL A 17 12.26 -19.61 6.33
CA VAL A 17 11.27 -18.58 6.59
C VAL A 17 11.60 -17.27 5.88
N LEU A 18 12.87 -16.86 5.91
CA LEU A 18 13.31 -15.61 5.30
C LEU A 18 13.21 -15.64 3.78
N GLU A 19 13.63 -16.74 3.16
CA GLU A 19 13.56 -16.94 1.71
C GLU A 19 12.10 -16.92 1.23
N ARG A 20 11.22 -17.59 1.95
CA ARG A 20 9.78 -17.60 1.67
C ARG A 20 9.15 -16.22 1.82
N MET A 21 9.58 -15.42 2.81
CA MET A 21 9.09 -14.05 3.02
C MET A 21 9.64 -13.07 1.97
N ALA A 22 10.84 -13.32 1.45
CA ALA A 22 11.46 -12.48 0.43
C ALA A 22 10.80 -12.61 -0.95
N GLU A 23 10.18 -13.76 -1.23
CA GLU A 23 9.42 -13.95 -2.46
C GLU A 23 7.93 -13.68 -2.21
N PRO A 24 7.31 -12.72 -2.92
CA PRO A 24 5.91 -12.40 -2.71
C PRO A 24 4.98 -13.53 -3.18
N ASP A 25 3.84 -13.68 -2.51
CA ASP A 25 2.80 -14.63 -2.90
C ASP A 25 2.31 -14.38 -4.32
N ARG A 26 2.17 -13.10 -4.72
CA ARG A 26 1.70 -12.71 -6.06
C ARG A 26 2.25 -11.36 -6.50
N VAL A 27 2.57 -11.27 -7.78
CA VAL A 27 2.87 -10.02 -8.48
C VAL A 27 1.82 -9.82 -9.56
N ILE A 28 1.03 -8.77 -9.43
CA ILE A 28 0.00 -8.39 -10.38
C ILE A 28 0.50 -7.16 -11.13
N SER A 29 0.60 -7.24 -12.45
CA SER A 29 1.03 -6.14 -13.32
C SER A 29 -0.01 -5.92 -14.40
N PHE A 30 -0.45 -4.69 -14.58
CA PHE A 30 -1.51 -4.34 -15.51
C PHE A 30 -1.24 -3.00 -16.21
N ARG A 31 -1.85 -2.85 -17.38
CA ARG A 31 -1.84 -1.60 -18.14
C ARG A 31 -2.94 -0.68 -17.64
N VAL A 32 -2.62 0.60 -17.48
CA VAL A 32 -3.59 1.65 -17.12
C VAL A 32 -3.66 2.64 -18.29
N CYS A 33 -4.79 2.66 -19.00
CA CYS A 33 -5.07 3.62 -20.07
C CYS A 33 -6.02 4.70 -19.55
N TRP A 34 -5.67 5.95 -19.80
CA TRP A 34 -6.48 7.09 -19.39
C TRP A 34 -6.33 8.24 -20.40
N GLU A 35 -7.28 9.17 -20.40
CA GLU A 35 -7.30 10.30 -21.31
C GLU A 35 -6.87 11.58 -20.59
N ASP A 36 -5.94 12.33 -21.18
CA ASP A 36 -5.54 13.65 -20.68
C ASP A 36 -6.59 14.72 -21.06
N ASP A 37 -6.41 15.94 -20.54
CA ASP A 37 -7.35 17.05 -20.80
C ASP A 37 -7.35 17.52 -22.25
N SER A 38 -6.35 17.12 -23.03
CA SER A 38 -6.27 17.39 -24.49
C SER A 38 -6.90 16.29 -25.34
N GLY A 39 -7.50 15.26 -24.71
CA GLY A 39 -8.11 14.13 -25.41
C GLY A 39 -7.12 13.06 -25.88
N ASN A 40 -5.85 13.12 -25.45
CA ASN A 40 -4.87 12.11 -25.82
C ASN A 40 -4.92 10.92 -24.87
N ILE A 41 -4.85 9.72 -25.42
CA ILE A 41 -4.74 8.49 -24.63
C ILE A 41 -3.31 8.37 -24.10
N ARG A 42 -3.20 8.21 -22.78
CA ARG A 42 -1.97 7.95 -22.03
C ARG A 42 -1.96 6.54 -21.51
N VAL A 43 -0.76 5.97 -21.39
CA VAL A 43 -0.57 4.59 -20.93
C VAL A 43 0.48 4.57 -19.83
N ASN A 44 0.10 3.98 -18.71
CA ASN A 44 0.99 3.73 -17.58
C ASN A 44 0.97 2.24 -17.20
N ARG A 45 1.95 1.82 -16.42
CA ARG A 45 2.02 0.49 -15.82
C ARG A 45 1.60 0.57 -14.36
N GLY A 46 0.59 -0.21 -14.00
CA GLY A 46 0.16 -0.41 -12.63
C GLY A 46 0.63 -1.76 -12.07
N TYR A 47 0.77 -1.81 -10.75
CA TYR A 47 1.21 -3.00 -10.02
C TYR A 47 0.47 -3.15 -8.69
N ARG A 48 0.27 -4.39 -8.26
CA ARG A 48 -0.01 -4.77 -6.88
C ARG A 48 0.83 -5.97 -6.51
N ILE A 49 1.60 -5.84 -5.44
CA ILE A 49 2.40 -6.90 -4.85
C ILE A 49 1.69 -7.37 -3.59
N GLN A 50 1.25 -8.61 -3.58
CA GLN A 50 0.71 -9.31 -2.42
C GLN A 50 1.84 -10.14 -1.86
N ASN A 51 2.48 -9.63 -0.79
CA ASN A 51 3.74 -10.23 -0.32
C ASN A 51 3.49 -11.41 0.60
N ASN A 52 2.70 -11.21 1.65
CA ASN A 52 2.45 -12.25 2.65
C ASN A 52 1.12 -11.98 3.37
N ASN A 53 0.31 -13.01 3.54
CA ASN A 53 -0.97 -12.95 4.25
C ASN A 53 -1.07 -13.97 5.41
N ALA A 54 0.05 -14.45 5.92
CA ALA A 54 0.06 -15.49 6.97
C ALA A 54 -0.66 -15.05 8.26
N ILE A 55 -0.64 -13.76 8.58
CA ILE A 55 -1.24 -13.21 9.81
C ILE A 55 -2.47 -12.33 9.53
N GLY A 56 -2.90 -12.18 8.29
CA GLY A 56 -4.08 -11.39 7.93
C GLY A 56 -4.09 -10.94 6.48
N PRO A 57 -5.13 -10.24 6.02
CA PRO A 57 -5.23 -9.72 4.66
C PRO A 57 -4.00 -8.90 4.26
N TYR A 58 -3.63 -8.94 2.99
CA TYR A 58 -2.57 -8.08 2.49
C TYR A 58 -2.91 -6.62 2.78
N LYS A 59 -1.93 -5.87 3.26
CA LYS A 59 -2.11 -4.46 3.66
C LYS A 59 -0.90 -3.63 3.28
N GLY A 60 -1.13 -2.51 2.61
CA GLY A 60 -0.07 -1.56 2.29
C GLY A 60 -0.47 -0.54 1.24
N GLY A 61 0.33 0.53 1.12
CA GLY A 61 0.04 1.69 0.30
C GLY A 61 0.06 1.46 -1.21
N ILE A 62 -0.52 2.41 -1.93
CA ILE A 62 -0.41 2.60 -3.38
C ILE A 62 0.42 3.86 -3.59
N ARG A 63 1.49 3.77 -4.40
CA ARG A 63 2.38 4.88 -4.74
C ARG A 63 2.20 5.30 -6.19
N PHE A 64 1.97 6.59 -6.43
CA PHE A 64 2.01 7.18 -7.77
C PHE A 64 3.24 8.07 -7.90
N HIS A 65 4.24 7.56 -8.63
CA HIS A 65 5.49 8.27 -8.87
C HIS A 65 6.17 7.74 -10.13
N PRO A 66 6.84 8.59 -10.95
CA PRO A 66 7.51 8.14 -12.17
C PRO A 66 8.53 7.01 -11.99
N SER A 67 9.18 6.95 -10.83
CA SER A 67 10.18 5.91 -10.52
C SER A 67 9.59 4.55 -10.17
N VAL A 68 8.26 4.44 -10.01
CA VAL A 68 7.63 3.18 -9.63
C VAL A 68 7.88 2.10 -10.67
N ASN A 69 8.41 0.97 -10.19
CA ASN A 69 8.60 -0.25 -10.95
C ASN A 69 8.38 -1.47 -10.05
N GLN A 70 8.36 -2.64 -10.64
CA GLN A 70 8.08 -3.89 -9.93
C GLN A 70 9.10 -4.17 -8.80
N SER A 71 10.39 -3.93 -9.03
CA SER A 71 11.45 -4.21 -8.06
C SER A 71 11.31 -3.36 -6.80
N ILE A 72 11.08 -2.05 -6.97
CA ILE A 72 10.84 -1.13 -5.85
C ILE A 72 9.62 -1.57 -5.05
N LEU A 73 8.53 -1.96 -5.72
CA LEU A 73 7.31 -2.36 -5.03
C LEU A 73 7.45 -3.72 -4.34
N LYS A 74 8.23 -4.67 -4.88
CA LYS A 74 8.56 -5.94 -4.19
C LYS A 74 9.30 -5.64 -2.89
N PHE A 75 10.33 -4.81 -2.92
CA PHE A 75 11.05 -4.40 -1.72
C PHE A 75 10.13 -3.74 -0.69
N LEU A 76 9.33 -2.77 -1.11
CA LEU A 76 8.41 -2.07 -0.21
C LEU A 76 7.31 -2.97 0.36
N ALA A 77 6.87 -3.98 -0.37
CA ALA A 77 5.89 -4.96 0.09
C ALA A 77 6.49 -5.90 1.14
N PHE A 78 7.74 -6.32 0.95
CA PHE A 78 8.51 -7.07 1.93
C PHE A 78 8.70 -6.27 3.23
N GLU A 79 9.15 -5.02 3.13
CA GLU A 79 9.29 -4.10 4.27
C GLU A 79 7.95 -3.89 4.99
N GLN A 80 6.86 -3.73 4.24
CA GLN A 80 5.52 -3.57 4.79
C GLN A 80 5.06 -4.78 5.60
N THR A 81 5.45 -5.99 5.23
CA THR A 81 5.15 -7.22 5.97
C THR A 81 5.70 -7.15 7.39
N PHE A 82 6.97 -6.79 7.54
CA PHE A 82 7.58 -6.62 8.87
C PHE A 82 6.95 -5.47 9.65
N LYS A 83 6.75 -4.33 8.99
CA LYS A 83 6.11 -3.17 9.62
C LYS A 83 4.75 -3.52 10.22
N ASN A 84 3.91 -4.23 9.47
CA ASN A 84 2.58 -4.60 9.94
C ASN A 84 2.62 -5.64 11.07
N SER A 85 3.54 -6.60 11.02
CA SER A 85 3.70 -7.61 12.08
C SER A 85 4.02 -7.00 13.44
N LEU A 86 4.76 -5.89 13.47
CA LEU A 86 5.12 -5.19 14.71
C LEU A 86 3.94 -4.48 15.39
N THR A 87 2.81 -4.33 14.71
CA THR A 87 1.61 -3.71 15.30
C THR A 87 0.83 -4.66 16.21
N GLY A 88 1.06 -5.97 16.11
CA GLY A 88 0.25 -6.99 16.78
C GLY A 88 -1.15 -7.16 16.20
N LEU A 89 -1.50 -6.45 15.12
CA LEU A 89 -2.79 -6.56 14.44
C LEU A 89 -2.74 -7.63 13.33
N PRO A 90 -3.88 -8.25 12.98
CA PRO A 90 -3.96 -9.29 11.95
C PRO A 90 -3.90 -8.67 10.55
N MET A 91 -2.74 -8.18 10.16
CA MET A 91 -2.48 -7.56 8.87
C MET A 91 -1.24 -8.16 8.21
N GLY A 92 -1.41 -8.66 7.01
CA GLY A 92 -0.32 -9.08 6.13
C GLY A 92 0.40 -7.90 5.47
N GLY A 93 1.23 -8.17 4.48
CA GLY A 93 1.99 -7.15 3.76
C GLY A 93 1.68 -7.12 2.27
N GLY A 94 1.53 -5.92 1.74
CA GLY A 94 1.37 -5.68 0.31
C GLY A 94 1.78 -4.27 -0.08
N LYS A 95 2.02 -4.05 -1.36
CA LYS A 95 2.33 -2.73 -1.90
C LYS A 95 1.83 -2.62 -3.34
N GLY A 96 1.34 -1.44 -3.69
CA GLY A 96 0.92 -1.16 -5.06
C GLY A 96 1.46 0.16 -5.58
N GLY A 97 1.20 0.43 -6.83
CA GLY A 97 1.54 1.71 -7.43
C GLY A 97 1.51 1.71 -8.94
N ALA A 98 1.86 2.85 -9.49
CA ALA A 98 2.01 3.04 -10.92
C ALA A 98 3.11 4.08 -11.21
N ASN A 99 3.70 3.99 -12.40
CA ASN A 99 4.67 4.98 -12.91
C ASN A 99 3.98 6.27 -13.39
N PHE A 100 2.89 6.64 -12.75
CA PHE A 100 2.13 7.85 -12.99
C PHE A 100 2.63 9.00 -12.11
N ASN A 101 2.80 10.18 -12.71
CA ASN A 101 3.14 11.38 -11.97
C ASN A 101 1.90 12.26 -11.77
N PRO A 102 1.33 12.35 -10.57
CA PRO A 102 0.18 13.21 -10.31
C PRO A 102 0.50 14.70 -10.26
N LYS A 103 1.80 15.07 -10.12
CA LYS A 103 2.21 16.48 -10.08
C LYS A 103 1.97 17.17 -11.42
N GLY A 104 1.31 18.31 -11.39
CA GLY A 104 0.98 19.09 -12.57
C GLY A 104 -0.17 18.52 -13.42
N LYS A 105 -0.86 17.51 -12.94
CA LYS A 105 -2.10 17.00 -13.53
C LYS A 105 -3.32 17.72 -12.97
N SER A 106 -4.34 17.90 -13.82
CA SER A 106 -5.63 18.42 -13.35
C SER A 106 -6.32 17.40 -12.45
N GLU A 107 -7.29 17.86 -11.67
CA GLU A 107 -8.11 16.97 -10.84
C GLU A 107 -8.85 15.92 -11.68
N ASN A 108 -9.35 16.31 -12.84
CA ASN A 108 -10.03 15.42 -13.76
C ASN A 108 -9.08 14.36 -14.35
N GLU A 109 -7.85 14.72 -14.69
CA GLU A 109 -6.83 13.77 -15.13
C GLU A 109 -6.50 12.75 -14.03
N VAL A 110 -6.28 13.22 -12.79
CA VAL A 110 -6.02 12.34 -11.64
C VAL A 110 -7.21 11.42 -11.38
N MET A 111 -8.43 11.95 -11.45
CA MET A 111 -9.64 11.16 -11.26
C MET A 111 -9.77 10.06 -12.34
N ARG A 112 -9.60 10.41 -13.62
CA ARG A 112 -9.64 9.43 -14.73
C ARG A 112 -8.57 8.36 -14.58
N PHE A 113 -7.35 8.77 -14.17
CA PHE A 113 -6.29 7.81 -13.89
C PHE A 113 -6.67 6.84 -12.75
N CYS A 114 -7.13 7.35 -11.61
CA CYS A 114 -7.55 6.56 -10.46
C CYS A 114 -8.68 5.58 -10.81
N GLN A 115 -9.66 6.03 -11.59
CA GLN A 115 -10.75 5.19 -12.05
C GLN A 115 -10.25 4.04 -12.96
N SER A 116 -9.38 4.35 -13.91
CA SER A 116 -8.78 3.35 -14.79
C SER A 116 -7.89 2.36 -14.02
N PHE A 117 -7.07 2.86 -13.09
CA PHE A 117 -6.24 2.04 -12.22
C PHE A 117 -7.09 1.06 -11.38
N MET A 118 -8.17 1.54 -10.78
CA MET A 118 -9.07 0.71 -9.97
C MET A 118 -9.87 -0.28 -10.82
N THR A 119 -10.21 0.05 -12.06
CA THR A 119 -10.88 -0.87 -12.99
C THR A 119 -10.07 -2.14 -13.24
N GLU A 120 -8.75 -2.07 -13.18
CA GLU A 120 -7.89 -3.24 -13.27
C GLU A 120 -7.65 -3.88 -11.89
N LEU A 121 -7.47 -3.08 -10.84
CA LEU A 121 -7.08 -3.55 -9.53
C LEU A 121 -8.21 -4.24 -8.75
N TYR A 122 -9.47 -3.83 -8.93
CA TYR A 122 -10.61 -4.26 -8.08
C TYR A 122 -10.76 -5.78 -7.96
N ARG A 123 -10.37 -6.54 -8.98
CA ARG A 123 -10.47 -8.01 -9.02
C ARG A 123 -9.58 -8.70 -7.98
N HIS A 124 -8.60 -8.00 -7.47
CA HIS A 124 -7.51 -8.54 -6.66
C HIS A 124 -7.54 -8.05 -5.21
N ILE A 125 -8.45 -7.14 -4.89
CA ILE A 125 -8.55 -6.50 -3.57
C ILE A 125 -9.93 -6.69 -2.95
N GLY A 126 -10.03 -6.45 -1.67
CA GLY A 126 -11.28 -6.55 -0.92
C GLY A 126 -11.02 -6.46 0.58
N ALA A 127 -12.05 -6.22 1.37
CA ALA A 127 -11.96 -6.00 2.81
C ALA A 127 -11.25 -7.14 3.56
N ASP A 128 -11.44 -8.37 3.09
CA ASP A 128 -10.91 -9.59 3.74
C ASP A 128 -9.76 -10.24 2.94
N VAL A 129 -9.33 -9.62 1.85
CA VAL A 129 -8.29 -10.18 0.96
C VAL A 129 -7.07 -9.30 0.93
N ASP A 130 -7.25 -8.04 0.52
CA ASP A 130 -6.18 -7.08 0.33
C ASP A 130 -6.74 -5.66 0.47
N VAL A 131 -6.23 -4.92 1.43
CA VAL A 131 -6.71 -3.57 1.76
C VAL A 131 -5.62 -2.53 1.49
N PRO A 132 -5.63 -1.90 0.31
CA PRO A 132 -4.69 -0.84 -0.02
C PRO A 132 -4.91 0.43 0.82
N ALA A 133 -3.88 1.30 0.82
CA ALA A 133 -3.88 2.59 1.49
C ALA A 133 -3.19 3.65 0.64
N GLY A 134 -3.11 4.88 1.13
CA GLY A 134 -2.29 5.93 0.54
C GLY A 134 -0.79 5.73 0.78
N ASP A 135 0.01 6.36 -0.08
CA ASP A 135 1.47 6.46 -0.02
C ASP A 135 1.90 7.70 -0.83
N ILE A 136 3.16 7.83 -1.23
CA ILE A 136 3.66 8.94 -2.04
C ILE A 136 2.77 9.13 -3.30
N GLY A 137 2.27 10.34 -3.50
CA GLY A 137 1.41 10.69 -4.63
C GLY A 137 -0.03 10.18 -4.54
N VAL A 138 -0.42 9.57 -3.42
CA VAL A 138 -1.78 9.06 -3.16
C VAL A 138 -2.24 9.51 -1.77
N GLY A 139 -3.05 10.53 -1.73
CA GLY A 139 -3.68 11.05 -0.52
C GLY A 139 -5.18 10.73 -0.45
N ALA A 140 -5.88 11.43 0.42
CA ALA A 140 -7.33 11.25 0.62
C ALA A 140 -8.14 11.43 -0.68
N ARG A 141 -7.73 12.37 -1.53
CA ARG A 141 -8.36 12.63 -2.84
C ARG A 141 -8.28 11.40 -3.75
N GLU A 142 -7.10 10.85 -3.96
CA GLU A 142 -6.88 9.68 -4.82
C GLU A 142 -7.57 8.45 -4.23
N ILE A 143 -7.52 8.26 -2.93
CA ILE A 143 -8.27 7.19 -2.23
C ILE A 143 -9.76 7.34 -2.45
N GLY A 144 -10.29 8.56 -2.38
CA GLY A 144 -11.70 8.85 -2.66
C GLY A 144 -12.11 8.46 -4.08
N TYR A 145 -11.32 8.82 -5.08
CA TYR A 145 -11.57 8.45 -6.48
C TYR A 145 -11.51 6.93 -6.69
N MET A 146 -10.53 6.26 -6.10
CA MET A 146 -10.41 4.80 -6.20
C MET A 146 -11.52 4.08 -5.47
N PHE A 147 -11.93 4.53 -4.29
CA PHE A 147 -13.04 3.94 -3.54
C PHE A 147 -14.38 4.11 -4.27
N GLY A 148 -14.63 5.30 -4.80
CA GLY A 148 -15.83 5.56 -5.62
C GLY A 148 -15.92 4.63 -6.82
N GLN A 149 -14.81 4.40 -7.51
CA GLN A 149 -14.77 3.48 -8.65
C GLN A 149 -14.94 2.02 -8.22
N TYR A 150 -14.30 1.60 -7.12
CA TYR A 150 -14.48 0.26 -6.57
C TYR A 150 -15.96 -0.02 -6.24
N LYS A 151 -16.59 0.90 -5.48
CA LYS A 151 -18.02 0.83 -5.15
C LYS A 151 -18.90 0.77 -6.40
N ARG A 152 -18.58 1.58 -7.42
CA ARG A 152 -19.33 1.63 -8.68
C ARG A 152 -19.28 0.32 -9.45
N ILE A 153 -18.11 -0.36 -9.46
CA ILE A 153 -17.94 -1.64 -10.18
C ILE A 153 -18.54 -2.80 -9.39
N THR A 154 -18.28 -2.86 -8.08
CA THR A 154 -18.68 -4.00 -7.24
C THR A 154 -20.09 -3.88 -6.70
N ASN A 155 -20.66 -2.68 -6.69
CA ASN A 155 -21.91 -2.34 -6.00
C ASN A 155 -21.90 -2.68 -4.50
N HIS A 156 -20.71 -2.62 -3.87
CA HIS A 156 -20.55 -2.87 -2.44
C HIS A 156 -19.88 -1.68 -1.74
N PHE A 157 -20.41 -1.33 -0.57
CA PHE A 157 -19.82 -0.38 0.35
C PHE A 157 -19.10 -1.17 1.46
N THR A 158 -17.79 -1.42 1.28
CA THR A 158 -17.01 -2.30 2.16
C THR A 158 -15.78 -1.61 2.76
N GLY A 159 -15.11 -2.29 3.68
CA GLY A 159 -13.88 -1.84 4.32
C GLY A 159 -12.62 -1.88 3.45
N VAL A 160 -12.75 -1.97 2.12
CA VAL A 160 -11.63 -1.86 1.19
C VAL A 160 -11.07 -0.45 1.19
N LEU A 161 -9.76 -0.28 1.04
CA LEU A 161 -9.03 0.99 1.09
C LEU A 161 -9.10 1.69 2.46
N THR A 162 -7.95 2.03 3.01
CA THR A 162 -7.83 2.93 4.17
C THR A 162 -7.32 4.30 3.74
N GLY A 163 -7.55 5.33 4.59
CA GLY A 163 -7.29 6.73 4.24
C GLY A 163 -8.48 7.42 3.56
N LYS A 164 -9.65 6.82 3.66
CA LYS A 164 -10.93 7.41 3.22
C LYS A 164 -11.34 8.57 4.12
N GLY A 165 -12.18 9.47 3.61
CA GLY A 165 -12.89 10.45 4.43
C GLY A 165 -13.80 9.77 5.45
N ILE A 166 -14.03 10.44 6.58
CA ILE A 166 -14.89 9.93 7.67
C ILE A 166 -16.28 9.61 7.16
N GLU A 167 -16.80 10.42 6.24
CA GLU A 167 -18.14 10.34 5.67
C GLU A 167 -18.42 9.03 4.93
N TYR A 168 -17.36 8.31 4.51
CA TYR A 168 -17.50 7.05 3.79
C TYR A 168 -16.60 5.95 4.35
N GLY A 169 -16.44 5.92 5.68
CA GLY A 169 -15.83 4.80 6.39
C GLY A 169 -14.36 4.98 6.73
N GLY A 170 -13.86 6.22 6.76
CA GLY A 170 -12.52 6.57 7.24
C GLY A 170 -12.40 6.54 8.76
N SER A 171 -11.16 6.64 9.26
CA SER A 171 -10.83 6.71 10.68
C SER A 171 -10.40 8.12 11.05
N GLU A 172 -10.80 8.57 12.25
CA GLU A 172 -10.31 9.81 12.84
C GLU A 172 -8.79 9.74 13.10
N MET A 173 -8.15 10.92 13.16
CA MET A 173 -6.73 11.11 13.50
C MET A 173 -5.72 10.34 12.60
N ARG A 174 -6.15 9.76 11.50
CA ARG A 174 -5.23 9.01 10.62
C ARG A 174 -4.13 9.88 10.00
N PRO A 175 -4.39 11.13 9.55
CA PRO A 175 -3.34 12.00 9.02
C PRO A 175 -2.23 12.28 10.03
N GLU A 176 -2.60 12.53 11.28
CA GLU A 176 -1.69 12.91 12.36
C GLU A 176 -0.97 11.72 12.99
N ALA A 177 -1.55 10.52 12.91
CA ALA A 177 -1.07 9.33 13.62
C ALA A 177 0.40 8.98 13.33
N THR A 178 0.85 9.17 12.10
CA THR A 178 2.25 8.90 11.71
C THR A 178 3.21 9.87 12.41
N GLY A 179 2.85 11.15 12.49
CA GLY A 179 3.66 12.16 13.16
C GLY A 179 3.74 11.91 14.67
N TYR A 180 2.61 11.65 15.31
CA TYR A 180 2.58 11.29 16.74
C TYR A 180 3.41 10.04 17.02
N GLY A 181 3.25 8.99 16.23
CA GLY A 181 4.02 7.77 16.39
C GLY A 181 5.53 7.98 16.26
N ALA A 182 5.97 8.81 15.32
CA ALA A 182 7.38 9.16 15.18
C ALA A 182 7.91 9.94 16.38
N ALA A 183 7.12 10.88 16.92
CA ALA A 183 7.50 11.68 18.10
C ALA A 183 7.61 10.79 19.35
N TYR A 184 6.64 9.93 19.61
CA TYR A 184 6.68 9.00 20.73
C TYR A 184 7.86 8.02 20.62
N PHE A 185 8.13 7.49 19.43
CA PHE A 185 9.26 6.61 19.23
C PHE A 185 10.60 7.31 19.49
N LEU A 186 10.73 8.57 19.04
CA LEU A 186 11.93 9.37 19.32
C LEU A 186 12.10 9.59 20.82
N GLU A 187 11.03 9.93 21.54
CA GLU A 187 11.06 10.11 23.00
C GLU A 187 11.57 8.85 23.71
N GLU A 188 11.05 7.68 23.34
CA GLU A 188 11.51 6.40 23.93
C GLU A 188 12.97 6.10 23.55
N MET A 189 13.40 6.42 22.34
CA MET A 189 14.83 6.30 21.96
C MET A 189 15.74 7.19 22.81
N LEU A 190 15.36 8.42 23.07
CA LEU A 190 16.14 9.35 23.91
C LEU A 190 16.24 8.82 25.36
N LYS A 191 15.15 8.32 25.92
CA LYS A 191 15.16 7.71 27.26
C LYS A 191 16.17 6.55 27.37
N THR A 192 16.33 5.72 26.35
CA THR A 192 17.30 4.61 26.34
C THR A 192 18.76 5.11 26.34
N LYS A 193 19.01 6.35 25.91
CA LYS A 193 20.33 6.98 25.91
C LYS A 193 20.56 7.89 27.13
N GLY A 194 19.56 8.05 27.98
CA GLY A 194 19.60 8.97 29.11
C GLY A 194 19.50 10.45 28.71
N ASP A 195 19.06 10.72 27.49
CA ASP A 195 18.77 12.07 26.99
C ASP A 195 17.28 12.40 27.20
N SER A 196 16.98 13.71 27.34
CA SER A 196 15.62 14.22 27.55
C SER A 196 15.31 15.35 26.57
#